data_9078372b5aff889e0b917a6f54a29391
#
_entry.id   9078372b5aff889e0b917a6f54a29391
#
_cell.length_a   1.000
_cell.length_b   1.000
_cell.length_c   1.000
_cell.angle_alpha   90.00
_cell.angle_beta   90.00
_cell.angle_gamma   90.00
#
_symmetry.space_group_name_H-M   'P 1'
#
loop_
_entity.id
_entity.type
_entity.pdbx_description
1 polymer ?
#
loop_
_entity_poly.entity_id
_entity_poly.type
_entity_poly.pdbx_seq_one_letter_code
_entity_poly.pdbx_strand_id
1 'polypeptide(L)'
;MALDIQTFKTRALSAIIFVVVMLGAIFYSINSFIILFSIVYTGCLIEYNNLIKNTPTIHTKTAKLLYSLFGLAYMTISFCAIKHLASAHWASVLGTTAYYVLPMLVIVSIWINDTMAYIVGSFIGKTPLSALSPKKTWEGTIGGALLAVLAVVLSGKALTGLSYQTLVIVSATAAITGTIGDLIESKFKRMASVKDSGNIMPGHGGFFDRFDSLLLAGPSVWLLLTLFTQ
;
A
#
# COMPACT_ATOMS: atom_id res chain seq x y z
N MET A 1 -5.49 16.27 -25.34
CA MET A 1 -4.08 15.93 -25.06
C MET A 1 -3.75 14.67 -25.84
N ALA A 2 -2.84 14.76 -26.82
CA ALA A 2 -2.39 13.58 -27.55
C ALA A 2 -1.61 12.67 -26.58
N LEU A 3 -1.92 11.37 -26.59
CA LEU A 3 -1.19 10.35 -25.85
C LEU A 3 0.26 10.33 -26.35
N ASP A 4 1.22 10.75 -25.53
CA ASP A 4 2.63 10.55 -25.82
C ASP A 4 2.93 9.04 -25.66
N ILE A 5 3.01 8.39 -26.82
CA ILE A 5 3.22 6.93 -26.94
C ILE A 5 4.50 6.51 -26.23
N GLN A 6 5.55 7.34 -26.26
CA GLN A 6 6.82 7.01 -25.62
C GLN A 6 6.72 7.03 -24.09
N THR A 7 6.07 8.05 -23.53
CA THR A 7 5.77 8.11 -22.10
C THR A 7 4.85 6.96 -21.66
N PHE A 8 3.86 6.59 -22.49
CA PHE A 8 2.99 5.45 -22.19
C PHE A 8 3.76 4.12 -22.18
N LYS A 9 4.61 3.86 -23.18
CA LYS A 9 5.45 2.65 -23.25
C LYS A 9 6.38 2.53 -22.05
N THR A 10 7.05 3.62 -21.65
CA THR A 10 7.96 3.64 -20.50
C THR A 10 7.19 3.31 -19.20
N ARG A 11 6.02 3.89 -19.01
CA ARG A 11 5.17 3.59 -17.84
C ARG A 11 4.69 2.14 -17.85
N ALA A 12 4.16 1.65 -18.96
CA ALA A 12 3.70 0.28 -19.06
C ALA A 12 4.82 -0.72 -18.76
N LEU A 13 6.01 -0.51 -19.33
CA LEU A 13 7.18 -1.38 -19.10
C LEU A 13 7.61 -1.37 -17.64
N SER A 14 7.75 -0.20 -17.01
CA SER A 14 8.12 -0.11 -15.60
C SER A 14 7.08 -0.75 -14.66
N ALA A 15 5.79 -0.61 -14.96
CA ALA A 15 4.72 -1.27 -14.22
C ALA A 15 4.80 -2.80 -14.35
N ILE A 16 5.02 -3.33 -15.56
CA ILE A 16 5.15 -4.78 -15.80
C ILE A 16 6.36 -5.32 -15.03
N ILE A 17 7.52 -4.67 -15.14
CA ILE A 17 8.72 -5.08 -14.40
C ILE A 17 8.46 -5.09 -12.91
N PHE A 18 7.83 -4.04 -12.37
CA PHE A 18 7.48 -3.96 -10.96
C PHE A 18 6.59 -5.12 -10.53
N VAL A 19 5.52 -5.41 -11.25
CA VAL A 19 4.60 -6.52 -10.93
C VAL A 19 5.33 -7.87 -11.00
N VAL A 20 6.14 -8.10 -12.04
CA VAL A 20 6.90 -9.36 -12.20
C VAL A 20 7.90 -9.55 -11.06
N VAL A 21 8.64 -8.50 -10.68
CA VAL A 21 9.60 -8.55 -9.56
C VAL A 21 8.88 -8.78 -8.24
N MET A 22 7.77 -8.05 -8.00
CA MET A 22 6.96 -8.21 -6.79
C MET A 22 6.41 -9.64 -6.66
N LEU A 23 5.70 -10.12 -7.67
CA LEU A 23 5.10 -11.45 -7.63
C LEU A 23 6.18 -12.54 -7.60
N GLY A 24 7.22 -12.41 -8.41
CA GLY A 24 8.33 -13.36 -8.41
C GLY A 24 8.98 -13.49 -7.04
N ALA A 25 9.29 -12.38 -6.37
CA ALA A 25 9.91 -12.42 -5.05
C ALA A 25 8.94 -12.93 -3.95
N ILE A 26 7.64 -12.61 -4.05
CA ILE A 26 6.63 -13.07 -3.09
C ILE A 26 6.41 -14.58 -3.20
N PHE A 27 6.32 -15.13 -4.42
CA PHE A 27 5.99 -16.55 -4.62
C PHE A 27 7.20 -17.48 -4.60
N TYR A 28 8.43 -16.99 -4.87
CA TYR A 28 9.62 -17.84 -4.98
C TYR A 28 10.02 -18.46 -3.63
N SER A 29 10.18 -17.65 -2.57
CA SER A 29 10.53 -18.13 -1.23
C SER A 29 10.29 -17.06 -0.16
N ILE A 30 10.20 -17.49 1.11
CA ILE A 30 10.14 -16.57 2.25
C ILE A 30 11.38 -15.67 2.32
N ASN A 31 12.55 -16.16 1.93
CA ASN A 31 13.76 -15.35 1.92
C ASN A 31 13.72 -14.25 0.86
N SER A 32 13.26 -14.55 -0.36
CA SER A 32 13.09 -13.54 -1.41
C SER A 32 12.03 -12.50 -1.02
N PHE A 33 10.95 -12.93 -0.36
CA PHE A 33 9.95 -12.03 0.23
C PHE A 33 10.59 -11.06 1.23
N ILE A 34 11.37 -11.59 2.20
CA ILE A 34 12.03 -10.77 3.22
C ILE A 34 13.04 -9.80 2.57
N ILE A 35 13.82 -10.26 1.59
CA ILE A 35 14.79 -9.41 0.87
C ILE A 35 14.06 -8.29 0.14
N LEU A 36 13.01 -8.60 -0.63
CA LEU A 36 12.21 -7.60 -1.33
C LEU A 36 11.69 -6.53 -0.39
N PHE A 37 11.00 -6.93 0.68
CA PHE A 37 10.42 -5.98 1.63
C PHE A 37 11.47 -5.23 2.44
N SER A 38 12.67 -5.79 2.64
CA SER A 38 13.81 -5.06 3.23
C SER A 38 14.33 -3.96 2.29
N ILE A 39 14.38 -4.21 0.99
CA ILE A 39 14.74 -3.21 -0.02
C ILE A 39 13.67 -2.10 -0.05
N VAL A 40 12.39 -2.48 -0.08
CA VAL A 40 11.26 -1.53 -0.02
C VAL A 40 11.31 -0.67 1.24
N TYR A 41 11.49 -1.29 2.40
CA TYR A 41 11.64 -0.59 3.70
C TYR A 41 12.76 0.45 3.66
N THR A 42 13.95 0.04 3.19
CA THR A 42 15.10 0.93 3.10
C THR A 42 14.85 2.07 2.10
N GLY A 43 14.27 1.77 0.95
CA GLY A 43 13.91 2.76 -0.06
C GLY A 43 12.90 3.79 0.47
N CYS A 44 11.83 3.33 1.12
CA CYS A 44 10.84 4.21 1.74
C CYS A 44 11.46 5.11 2.83
N LEU A 45 12.34 4.55 3.66
CA LEU A 45 13.04 5.34 4.69
C LEU A 45 13.92 6.45 4.10
N ILE A 46 14.68 6.13 3.06
CA ILE A 46 15.55 7.10 2.39
C ILE A 46 14.71 8.22 1.78
N GLU A 47 13.67 7.87 1.03
CA GLU A 47 12.80 8.85 0.37
C GLU A 47 12.05 9.71 1.38
N TYR A 48 11.46 9.11 2.41
CA TYR A 48 10.79 9.85 3.48
C TYR A 48 11.73 10.83 4.19
N ASN A 49 12.95 10.38 4.56
CA ASN A 49 13.91 11.27 5.20
C ASN A 49 14.35 12.42 4.27
N ASN A 50 14.46 12.18 2.96
CA ASN A 50 14.73 13.22 1.99
C ASN A 50 13.58 14.23 1.90
N LEU A 51 12.31 13.78 1.94
CA LEU A 51 11.15 14.66 2.03
C LEU A 51 11.22 15.56 3.28
N ILE A 52 11.48 14.98 4.46
CA ILE A 52 11.54 15.73 5.72
C ILE A 52 12.69 16.74 5.72
N LYS A 53 13.88 16.36 5.22
CA LYS A 53 15.02 17.27 5.11
C LYS A 53 14.71 18.48 4.24
N ASN A 54 13.99 18.28 3.14
CA ASN A 54 13.68 19.29 2.14
C ASN A 54 12.37 20.05 2.43
N THR A 55 11.64 19.70 3.50
CA THR A 55 10.38 20.35 3.86
C THR A 55 10.65 21.77 4.41
N PRO A 56 10.20 22.82 3.69
CA PRO A 56 10.50 24.21 4.10
C PRO A 56 9.76 24.63 5.38
N THR A 57 8.65 23.99 5.72
CA THR A 57 7.86 24.32 6.91
C THR A 57 8.43 23.74 8.21
N ILE A 58 9.41 22.87 8.14
CA ILE A 58 10.07 22.28 9.32
C ILE A 58 11.41 23.00 9.54
N HIS A 59 11.39 24.07 10.34
CA HIS A 59 12.54 24.95 10.50
C HIS A 59 13.56 24.47 11.55
N THR A 60 13.14 23.73 12.58
CA THR A 60 14.03 23.34 13.68
C THR A 60 14.64 21.95 13.47
N LYS A 61 15.91 21.79 13.90
CA LYS A 61 16.59 20.49 13.87
C LYS A 61 15.83 19.45 14.70
N THR A 62 15.29 19.85 15.85
CA THR A 62 14.51 19.00 16.73
C THR A 62 13.23 18.49 16.04
N ALA A 63 12.48 19.36 15.35
CA ALA A 63 11.30 18.93 14.61
C ALA A 63 11.68 17.97 13.47
N LYS A 64 12.73 18.24 12.72
CA LYS A 64 13.22 17.30 11.68
C LYS A 64 13.57 15.95 12.27
N LEU A 65 14.25 15.91 13.42
CA LEU A 65 14.57 14.68 14.12
C LEU A 65 13.31 13.93 14.55
N LEU A 66 12.32 14.61 15.15
CA LEU A 66 11.06 13.97 15.57
C LEU A 66 10.29 13.38 14.38
N TYR A 67 10.19 14.10 13.26
CA TYR A 67 9.59 13.56 12.04
C TYR A 67 10.36 12.35 11.50
N SER A 68 11.70 12.41 11.51
CA SER A 68 12.51 11.24 11.08
C SER A 68 12.33 10.03 11.98
N LEU A 69 12.26 10.22 13.30
CA LEU A 69 11.98 9.15 14.26
C LEU A 69 10.56 8.58 14.08
N PHE A 70 9.58 9.45 13.83
CA PHE A 70 8.23 9.00 13.49
C PHE A 70 8.22 8.14 12.23
N GLY A 71 8.88 8.57 11.15
CA GLY A 71 8.97 7.79 9.91
C GLY A 71 9.68 6.46 10.10
N LEU A 72 10.77 6.44 10.89
CA LEU A 72 11.46 5.22 11.25
C LEU A 72 10.54 4.24 11.99
N ALA A 73 9.83 4.70 13.02
CA ALA A 73 8.89 3.88 13.78
C ALA A 73 7.74 3.38 12.90
N TYR A 74 7.11 4.27 12.12
CA TYR A 74 5.99 3.95 11.23
C TYR A 74 6.36 2.86 10.22
N MET A 75 7.48 3.02 9.51
CA MET A 75 7.93 2.06 8.50
C MET A 75 8.44 0.75 9.12
N THR A 76 9.09 0.81 10.30
CA THR A 76 9.52 -0.41 11.01
C THR A 76 8.33 -1.24 11.47
N ILE A 77 7.31 -0.61 12.07
CA ILE A 77 6.06 -1.29 12.46
C ILE A 77 5.40 -1.93 11.22
N SER A 78 5.32 -1.20 10.11
CA SER A 78 4.75 -1.69 8.86
C SER A 78 5.50 -2.90 8.31
N PHE A 79 6.83 -2.82 8.25
CA PHE A 79 7.67 -3.93 7.80
C PHE A 79 7.54 -5.16 8.71
N CYS A 80 7.58 -4.97 10.02
CA CYS A 80 7.42 -6.06 11.00
C CYS A 80 6.03 -6.71 10.89
N ALA A 81 4.98 -5.92 10.71
CA ALA A 81 3.62 -6.42 10.56
C ALA A 81 3.47 -7.26 9.27
N ILE A 82 3.96 -6.76 8.13
CA ILE A 82 3.91 -7.48 6.84
C ILE A 82 4.71 -8.79 6.93
N LYS A 83 5.91 -8.76 7.53
CA LYS A 83 6.72 -9.95 7.77
C LYS A 83 6.00 -10.93 8.70
N HIS A 84 5.34 -10.45 9.75
CA HIS A 84 4.58 -11.31 10.66
C HIS A 84 3.36 -11.95 9.98
N LEU A 85 2.66 -11.21 9.12
CA LEU A 85 1.58 -11.78 8.29
C LEU A 85 2.06 -12.93 7.38
N ALA A 86 3.34 -12.94 7.00
CA ALA A 86 3.98 -14.03 6.26
C ALA A 86 4.56 -15.15 7.16
N SER A 87 4.21 -15.20 8.45
CA SER A 87 4.78 -16.17 9.38
C SER A 87 4.00 -17.50 9.39
N ALA A 88 4.67 -18.55 9.85
CA ALA A 88 4.05 -19.86 10.07
C ALA A 88 2.92 -19.82 11.13
N HIS A 89 2.94 -18.85 12.04
CA HIS A 89 1.88 -18.63 13.02
C HIS A 89 0.52 -18.44 12.32
N TRP A 90 0.42 -17.49 11.37
CA TRP A 90 -0.82 -17.25 10.65
C TRP A 90 -1.22 -18.41 9.73
N ALA A 91 -0.24 -19.11 9.16
CA ALA A 91 -0.49 -20.31 8.39
C ALA A 91 -1.20 -21.39 9.24
N SER A 92 -0.73 -21.59 10.48
CA SER A 92 -1.35 -22.57 11.41
C SER A 92 -2.72 -22.10 11.93
N VAL A 93 -2.85 -20.82 12.31
CA VAL A 93 -4.09 -20.25 12.88
C VAL A 93 -5.23 -20.27 11.85
N LEU A 94 -4.94 -19.94 10.60
CA LEU A 94 -5.94 -19.80 9.54
C LEU A 94 -6.05 -21.03 8.63
N GLY A 95 -5.23 -22.07 8.87
CA GLY A 95 -5.24 -23.29 8.08
C GLY A 95 -4.72 -23.12 6.65
N THR A 96 -3.85 -22.12 6.41
CA THR A 96 -3.21 -21.93 5.11
C THR A 96 -1.86 -22.64 5.08
N THR A 97 -1.48 -23.14 3.90
CA THR A 97 -0.20 -23.82 3.72
C THR A 97 0.91 -22.90 3.23
N ALA A 98 0.56 -21.69 2.78
CA ALA A 98 1.48 -20.79 2.12
C ALA A 98 1.61 -19.46 2.86
N TYR A 99 2.85 -19.09 3.19
CA TYR A 99 3.22 -17.87 3.91
C TYR A 99 2.77 -16.58 3.20
N TYR A 100 2.62 -16.61 1.88
CA TYR A 100 2.30 -15.42 1.09
C TYR A 100 0.81 -15.09 1.03
N VAL A 101 -0.09 -15.96 1.50
CA VAL A 101 -1.54 -15.78 1.35
C VAL A 101 -2.04 -14.47 1.95
N LEU A 102 -1.72 -14.19 3.22
CA LEU A 102 -2.17 -12.95 3.86
C LEU A 102 -1.53 -11.69 3.27
N PRO A 103 -0.19 -11.60 3.09
CA PRO A 103 0.41 -10.45 2.41
C PRO A 103 -0.17 -10.20 1.01
N MET A 104 -0.41 -11.26 0.24
CA MET A 104 -1.01 -11.15 -1.10
C MET A 104 -2.46 -10.66 -1.03
N LEU A 105 -3.25 -11.13 -0.09
CA LEU A 105 -4.62 -10.63 0.09
C LEU A 105 -4.65 -9.14 0.41
N VAL A 106 -3.73 -8.65 1.25
CA VAL A 106 -3.60 -7.22 1.54
C VAL A 106 -3.26 -6.44 0.27
N ILE A 107 -2.22 -6.87 -0.47
CA ILE A 107 -1.77 -6.21 -1.69
C ILE A 107 -2.87 -6.21 -2.77
N VAL A 108 -3.50 -7.34 -3.02
CA VAL A 108 -4.57 -7.47 -4.00
C VAL A 108 -5.78 -6.62 -3.62
N SER A 109 -6.13 -6.58 -2.32
CA SER A 109 -7.22 -5.73 -1.83
C SER A 109 -6.96 -4.24 -2.11
N ILE A 110 -5.73 -3.77 -1.88
CA ILE A 110 -5.32 -2.40 -2.18
C ILE A 110 -5.40 -2.15 -3.70
N TRP A 111 -4.84 -3.02 -4.53
CA TRP A 111 -4.83 -2.85 -5.99
C TRP A 111 -6.24 -2.81 -6.59
N ILE A 112 -7.13 -3.70 -6.13
CA ILE A 112 -8.53 -3.70 -6.56
C ILE A 112 -9.21 -2.42 -6.07
N ASN A 113 -9.02 -2.05 -4.80
CA ASN A 113 -9.59 -0.82 -4.25
C ASN A 113 -9.20 0.41 -5.06
N ASP A 114 -7.91 0.60 -5.34
CA ASP A 114 -7.42 1.79 -6.06
C ASP A 114 -7.93 1.82 -7.50
N THR A 115 -7.94 0.66 -8.17
CA THR A 115 -8.47 0.54 -9.53
C THR A 115 -9.96 0.84 -9.56
N MET A 116 -10.74 0.23 -8.67
CA MET A 116 -12.19 0.42 -8.63
C MET A 116 -12.56 1.81 -8.14
N ALA A 117 -11.81 2.38 -7.18
CA ALA A 117 -12.01 3.76 -6.74
C ALA A 117 -11.78 4.76 -7.88
N TYR A 118 -10.77 4.53 -8.71
CA TYR A 118 -10.55 5.33 -9.92
C TYR A 118 -11.69 5.19 -10.92
N ILE A 119 -12.14 3.97 -11.21
CA ILE A 119 -13.22 3.69 -12.17
C ILE A 119 -14.53 4.32 -11.66
N VAL A 120 -14.98 3.98 -10.46
CA VAL A 120 -16.22 4.50 -9.87
C VAL A 120 -16.18 6.02 -9.76
N GLY A 121 -15.05 6.57 -9.26
CA GLY A 121 -14.87 8.01 -9.14
C GLY A 121 -14.90 8.74 -10.49
N SER A 122 -14.44 8.09 -11.57
CA SER A 122 -14.50 8.66 -12.93
C SER A 122 -15.91 8.71 -13.49
N PHE A 123 -16.79 7.76 -13.12
CA PHE A 123 -18.16 7.70 -13.60
C PHE A 123 -19.15 8.53 -12.78
N ILE A 124 -19.05 8.46 -11.45
CA ILE A 124 -20.05 9.05 -10.54
C ILE A 124 -19.48 10.00 -9.49
N GLY A 125 -18.15 10.18 -9.45
CA GLY A 125 -17.48 11.00 -8.45
C GLY A 125 -17.85 12.48 -8.59
N LYS A 126 -18.33 13.08 -7.51
CA LYS A 126 -18.73 14.50 -7.44
C LYS A 126 -18.07 15.20 -6.24
N THR A 127 -17.94 14.48 -5.13
CA THR A 127 -17.51 15.05 -3.84
C THR A 127 -16.03 14.75 -3.60
N PRO A 128 -15.11 15.75 -3.64
CA PRO A 128 -13.71 15.52 -3.38
C PRO A 128 -13.49 14.89 -1.99
N LEU A 129 -12.64 13.86 -1.90
CA LEU A 129 -12.33 13.18 -0.65
C LEU A 129 -11.49 14.06 0.27
N SER A 130 -10.50 14.75 -0.27
CA SER A 130 -9.54 15.56 0.50
C SER A 130 -8.88 16.62 -0.38
N ALA A 131 -8.55 17.77 0.23
CA ALA A 131 -7.74 18.81 -0.41
C ALA A 131 -6.30 18.33 -0.75
N LEU A 132 -5.81 17.30 -0.07
CA LEU A 132 -4.48 16.70 -0.33
C LEU A 132 -4.42 15.94 -1.64
N SER A 133 -5.55 15.31 -2.03
CA SER A 133 -5.70 14.53 -3.26
C SER A 133 -7.05 14.84 -3.92
N PRO A 134 -7.18 16.01 -4.59
CA PRO A 134 -8.46 16.51 -5.09
C PRO A 134 -9.09 15.65 -6.21
N LYS A 135 -8.33 14.71 -6.78
CA LYS A 135 -8.84 13.77 -7.78
C LYS A 135 -9.56 12.56 -7.15
N LYS A 136 -9.32 12.27 -5.87
CA LYS A 136 -10.06 11.23 -5.16
C LYS A 136 -11.42 11.77 -4.72
N THR A 137 -12.46 10.94 -4.86
CA THR A 137 -13.84 11.30 -4.50
C THR A 137 -14.38 10.33 -3.45
N TRP A 138 -15.33 10.78 -2.64
CA TRP A 138 -16.00 9.93 -1.66
C TRP A 138 -16.73 8.76 -2.33
N GLU A 139 -17.44 9.02 -3.42
CA GLU A 139 -18.17 8.01 -4.19
C GLU A 139 -17.20 6.94 -4.74
N GLY A 140 -16.06 7.40 -5.29
CA GLY A 140 -15.01 6.51 -5.77
C GLY A 140 -14.43 5.67 -4.65
N THR A 141 -14.09 6.27 -3.51
CA THR A 141 -13.47 5.59 -2.37
C THR A 141 -14.39 4.54 -1.77
N ILE A 142 -15.66 4.88 -1.52
CA ILE A 142 -16.65 3.94 -0.98
C ILE A 142 -16.93 2.82 -1.98
N GLY A 143 -17.17 3.16 -3.25
CA GLY A 143 -17.41 2.18 -4.30
C GLY A 143 -16.21 1.24 -4.53
N GLY A 144 -14.99 1.79 -4.51
CA GLY A 144 -13.77 1.01 -4.60
C GLY A 144 -13.63 0.02 -3.46
N ALA A 145 -13.85 0.45 -2.22
CA ALA A 145 -13.77 -0.40 -1.04
C ALA A 145 -14.82 -1.53 -1.08
N LEU A 146 -16.07 -1.22 -1.43
CA LEU A 146 -17.12 -2.23 -1.54
C LEU A 146 -16.82 -3.27 -2.64
N LEU A 147 -16.35 -2.81 -3.80
CA LEU A 147 -16.00 -3.70 -4.91
C LEU A 147 -14.75 -4.54 -4.59
N ALA A 148 -13.77 -3.99 -3.87
CA ALA A 148 -12.60 -4.73 -3.42
C ALA A 148 -12.99 -5.84 -2.44
N VAL A 149 -13.81 -5.54 -1.45
CA VAL A 149 -14.32 -6.53 -0.50
C VAL A 149 -15.09 -7.63 -1.25
N LEU A 150 -16.02 -7.25 -2.13
CA LEU A 150 -16.79 -8.21 -2.89
C LEU A 150 -15.91 -9.14 -3.73
N ALA A 151 -14.97 -8.56 -4.49
CA ALA A 151 -14.07 -9.32 -5.35
C ALA A 151 -13.17 -10.27 -4.55
N VAL A 152 -12.59 -9.79 -3.43
CA VAL A 152 -11.72 -10.61 -2.58
C VAL A 152 -12.50 -11.71 -1.86
N VAL A 153 -13.72 -11.45 -1.40
CA VAL A 153 -14.55 -12.45 -0.72
C VAL A 153 -14.99 -13.55 -1.70
N LEU A 154 -15.42 -13.17 -2.89
CA LEU A 154 -15.89 -14.14 -3.89
C LEU A 154 -14.76 -15.01 -4.44
N SER A 155 -13.63 -14.41 -4.82
CA SER A 155 -12.49 -15.15 -5.38
C SER A 155 -11.61 -15.79 -4.30
N GLY A 156 -11.40 -15.09 -3.19
CA GLY A 156 -10.48 -15.50 -2.12
C GLY A 156 -10.94 -16.79 -1.43
N LYS A 157 -12.24 -17.00 -1.27
CA LYS A 157 -12.76 -18.26 -0.69
C LYS A 157 -12.35 -19.48 -1.49
N ALA A 158 -12.49 -19.41 -2.80
CA ALA A 158 -12.13 -20.51 -3.70
C ALA A 158 -10.61 -20.71 -3.80
N LEU A 159 -9.83 -19.61 -3.79
CA LEU A 159 -8.39 -19.64 -3.99
C LEU A 159 -7.59 -19.96 -2.72
N THR A 160 -8.07 -19.57 -1.54
CA THR A 160 -7.30 -19.66 -0.29
C THR A 160 -7.91 -20.60 0.75
N GLY A 161 -9.18 -20.96 0.61
CA GLY A 161 -9.93 -21.71 1.61
C GLY A 161 -10.30 -20.95 2.90
N LEU A 162 -9.81 -19.71 3.07
CA LEU A 162 -10.03 -18.90 4.27
C LEU A 162 -11.53 -18.68 4.55
N SER A 163 -11.86 -18.38 5.80
CA SER A 163 -13.23 -18.06 6.20
C SER A 163 -13.69 -16.74 5.55
N TYR A 164 -14.98 -16.62 5.27
CA TYR A 164 -15.55 -15.35 4.78
C TYR A 164 -15.27 -14.19 5.73
N GLN A 165 -15.31 -14.44 7.03
CA GLN A 165 -15.00 -13.42 8.04
C GLN A 165 -13.57 -12.90 7.89
N THR A 166 -12.58 -13.78 7.77
CA THR A 166 -11.17 -13.40 7.55
C THR A 166 -11.01 -12.59 6.27
N LEU A 167 -11.63 -13.03 5.17
CA LEU A 167 -11.56 -12.33 3.88
C LEU A 167 -12.15 -10.92 3.96
N VAL A 168 -13.31 -10.76 4.63
CA VAL A 168 -13.93 -9.44 4.85
C VAL A 168 -13.03 -8.56 5.73
N ILE A 169 -12.51 -9.08 6.85
CA ILE A 169 -11.64 -8.32 7.75
C ILE A 169 -10.40 -7.81 7.00
N VAL A 170 -9.71 -8.70 6.28
CA VAL A 170 -8.49 -8.35 5.55
C VAL A 170 -8.78 -7.31 4.46
N SER A 171 -9.77 -7.57 3.60
CA SER A 171 -10.03 -6.71 2.44
C SER A 171 -10.63 -5.35 2.82
N ALA A 172 -11.58 -5.30 3.76
CA ALA A 172 -12.16 -4.05 4.21
C ALA A 172 -11.12 -3.17 4.95
N THR A 173 -10.34 -3.78 5.84
CA THR A 173 -9.28 -3.07 6.55
C THR A 173 -8.23 -2.54 5.57
N ALA A 174 -7.76 -3.37 4.62
CA ALA A 174 -6.76 -2.97 3.63
C ALA A 174 -7.27 -1.83 2.73
N ALA A 175 -8.52 -1.88 2.28
CA ALA A 175 -9.11 -0.83 1.44
C ALA A 175 -9.21 0.52 2.18
N ILE A 176 -9.73 0.51 3.41
CA ILE A 176 -9.93 1.73 4.20
C ILE A 176 -8.57 2.31 4.62
N THR A 177 -7.74 1.51 5.27
CA THR A 177 -6.47 2.00 5.82
C THR A 177 -5.44 2.25 4.72
N GLY A 178 -5.49 1.52 3.61
CA GLY A 178 -4.68 1.82 2.43
C GLY A 178 -4.99 3.20 1.85
N THR A 179 -6.27 3.54 1.71
CA THR A 179 -6.67 4.89 1.27
C THR A 179 -6.16 5.98 2.23
N ILE A 180 -6.20 5.74 3.54
CA ILE A 180 -5.67 6.67 4.54
C ILE A 180 -4.14 6.78 4.43
N GLY A 181 -3.43 5.66 4.19
CA GLY A 181 -1.98 5.63 4.01
C GLY A 181 -1.51 6.51 2.84
N ASP A 182 -2.17 6.41 1.67
CA ASP A 182 -1.90 7.29 0.53
C ASP A 182 -2.19 8.78 0.85
N LEU A 183 -3.25 9.08 1.62
CA LEU A 183 -3.48 10.47 2.05
C LEU A 183 -2.40 10.99 2.98
N ILE A 184 -1.87 10.16 3.87
CA ILE A 184 -0.74 10.51 4.76
C ILE A 184 0.51 10.79 3.91
N GLU A 185 0.83 9.93 2.97
CA GLU A 185 1.95 10.11 2.05
C GLU A 185 1.78 11.39 1.21
N SER A 186 0.60 11.60 0.66
CA SER A 186 0.25 12.82 -0.07
C SER A 186 0.48 14.08 0.78
N LYS A 187 0.17 14.06 2.08
CA LYS A 187 0.43 15.16 3.00
C LYS A 187 1.93 15.46 3.10
N PHE A 188 2.78 14.45 3.29
CA PHE A 188 4.23 14.66 3.37
C PHE A 188 4.79 15.23 2.08
N LYS A 189 4.34 14.76 0.92
CA LYS A 189 4.73 15.33 -0.39
C LYS A 189 4.35 16.81 -0.52
N ARG A 190 3.13 17.18 -0.12
CA ARG A 190 2.70 18.59 -0.15
C ARG A 190 3.49 19.47 0.83
N MET A 191 3.82 18.96 2.01
CA MET A 191 4.68 19.68 2.96
C MET A 191 6.09 19.94 2.38
N ALA A 192 6.62 19.03 1.59
CA ALA A 192 7.89 19.16 0.89
C ALA A 192 7.77 19.90 -0.46
N SER A 193 6.56 20.35 -0.86
CA SER A 193 6.27 21.00 -2.14
C SER A 193 6.67 20.17 -3.38
N VAL A 194 6.57 18.83 -3.26
CA VAL A 194 6.84 17.91 -4.36
C VAL A 194 5.59 17.09 -4.72
N LYS A 195 5.63 16.44 -5.88
CA LYS A 195 4.57 15.55 -6.35
C LYS A 195 4.89 14.09 -6.07
N ASP A 196 6.12 13.68 -6.31
CA ASP A 196 6.59 12.30 -6.18
C ASP A 196 7.68 12.26 -5.11
N SER A 197 7.78 11.17 -4.34
CA SER A 197 8.73 11.02 -3.24
C SER A 197 10.15 10.72 -3.73
N GLY A 198 10.26 10.12 -4.93
CA GLY A 198 11.51 9.70 -5.56
C GLY A 198 11.33 9.45 -7.05
N ASN A 199 12.39 8.91 -7.69
CA ASN A 199 12.44 8.66 -9.14
C ASN A 199 12.95 7.26 -9.48
N ILE A 200 12.80 6.28 -8.56
CA ILE A 200 13.33 4.93 -8.77
C ILE A 200 12.61 4.22 -9.93
N MET A 201 11.33 4.52 -10.13
CA MET A 201 10.55 3.95 -11.21
C MET A 201 10.20 5.02 -12.24
N PRO A 202 10.76 4.96 -13.47
CA PRO A 202 10.48 5.94 -14.51
C PRO A 202 8.98 6.10 -14.79
N GLY A 203 8.46 7.31 -14.56
CA GLY A 203 7.05 7.64 -14.73
C GLY A 203 6.09 7.17 -13.63
N HIS A 204 6.61 6.53 -12.55
CA HIS A 204 5.82 6.00 -11.43
C HIS A 204 6.25 6.51 -10.04
N GLY A 205 7.31 7.33 -9.96
CA GLY A 205 7.77 7.88 -8.68
C GLY A 205 8.73 6.95 -7.91
N GLY A 206 8.73 7.05 -6.61
CA GLY A 206 9.62 6.33 -5.71
C GLY A 206 9.01 5.10 -5.05
N PHE A 207 9.77 4.52 -4.13
CA PHE A 207 9.30 3.42 -3.27
C PHE A 207 8.15 3.88 -2.38
N PHE A 208 8.27 5.03 -1.76
CA PHE A 208 7.25 5.55 -0.85
C PHE A 208 5.93 5.79 -1.59
N ASP A 209 5.98 6.27 -2.86
CA ASP A 209 4.80 6.43 -3.73
C ASP A 209 4.12 5.10 -4.10
N ARG A 210 4.80 3.97 -4.01
CA ARG A 210 4.27 2.64 -4.42
C ARG A 210 3.78 1.79 -3.26
N PHE A 211 4.25 2.08 -2.06
CA PHE A 211 3.95 1.29 -0.86
C PHE A 211 3.22 2.09 0.23
N ASP A 212 2.87 3.35 -0.04
CA ASP A 212 2.16 4.27 0.86
C ASP A 212 0.91 3.64 1.52
N SER A 213 0.06 3.04 0.70
CA SER A 213 -1.15 2.33 1.14
C SER A 213 -0.81 1.10 1.98
N LEU A 214 0.20 0.34 1.58
CA LEU A 214 0.61 -0.88 2.28
C LEU A 214 1.21 -0.59 3.65
N LEU A 215 1.92 0.55 3.80
CA LEU A 215 2.54 0.94 5.06
C LEU A 215 1.53 1.12 6.20
N LEU A 216 0.29 1.49 5.93
CA LEU A 216 -0.75 1.56 6.95
C LEU A 216 -1.65 0.32 6.95
N ALA A 217 -1.94 -0.24 5.77
CA ALA A 217 -2.79 -1.41 5.66
C ALA A 217 -2.19 -2.66 6.34
N GLY A 218 -0.89 -2.90 6.16
CA GLY A 218 -0.21 -4.06 6.75
C GLY A 218 -0.38 -4.15 8.27
N PRO A 219 0.06 -3.14 9.06
CA PRO A 219 -0.10 -3.16 10.50
C PRO A 219 -1.56 -3.16 10.96
N SER A 220 -2.46 -2.49 10.24
CA SER A 220 -3.88 -2.48 10.59
C SER A 220 -4.54 -3.84 10.42
N VAL A 221 -4.25 -4.55 9.33
CA VAL A 221 -4.72 -5.92 9.10
C VAL A 221 -4.13 -6.87 10.13
N TRP A 222 -2.82 -6.77 10.40
CA TRP A 222 -2.16 -7.57 11.42
C TRP A 222 -2.81 -7.40 12.79
N LEU A 223 -3.06 -6.15 13.21
CA LEU A 223 -3.67 -5.84 14.50
C LEU A 223 -5.09 -6.42 14.60
N LEU A 224 -5.93 -6.17 13.58
CA LEU A 224 -7.32 -6.67 13.62
C LEU A 224 -7.38 -8.18 13.59
N LEU A 225 -6.59 -8.85 12.75
CA LEU A 225 -6.54 -10.32 12.76
C LEU A 225 -6.14 -10.85 14.13
N THR A 226 -5.14 -10.24 14.80
CA THR A 226 -4.73 -10.64 16.15
C THR A 226 -5.86 -10.50 17.16
N LEU A 227 -6.67 -9.45 17.06
CA LEU A 227 -7.80 -9.22 17.98
C LEU A 227 -8.98 -10.17 17.73
N PHE A 228 -9.20 -10.59 16.48
CA PHE A 228 -10.33 -11.46 16.11
C PHE A 228 -10.01 -12.97 16.15
N THR A 229 -8.76 -13.35 16.34
CA THR A 229 -8.34 -14.76 16.42
C THR A 229 -7.94 -15.20 17.83
N GLN A 230 -8.05 -14.31 18.83
CA GLN A 230 -7.97 -14.64 20.25
C GLN A 230 -9.32 -15.14 20.72
#